data_ec500a0fceab1d5aab12053aeb182a51
#
_entry.id   ec500a0fceab1d5aab12053aeb182a51
#
_cell.length_a   1.000
_cell.length_b   1.000
_cell.length_c   1.000
_cell.angle_alpha   90.00
_cell.angle_beta   90.00
_cell.angle_gamma   90.00
#
_symmetry.space_group_name_H-M   'P 1'
#
loop_
_entity.id
_entity.type
_entity.pdbx_description
1 polymer ?
#
loop_
_entity_poly.entity_id
_entity_poly.type
_entity_poly.pdbx_seq_one_letter_code
_entity_poly.pdbx_strand_id
1 'polypeptide(L)'
;MQINYHKSYSNFLNRDMEFKVFGHAGIVLLAFPSQDGRFYDYENRNLIQSISYQIDQGKVMVLCCDSIDGESWSAEWKNIHDRISAHEAYFNYIHQELLPLFRDLYHYQRDSKIYTTGCSLG
;
A
#
# COMPACT_ATOMS: atom_id res chain seq x y z
N MET A 1 10.13 -0.84 17.09
CA MET A 1 9.58 -0.44 15.77
C MET A 1 8.24 0.24 15.98
N GLN A 2 8.09 1.43 15.42
CA GLN A 2 6.82 2.14 15.47
C GLN A 2 5.89 1.58 14.41
N ILE A 3 4.66 1.23 14.80
CA ILE A 3 3.67 0.62 13.91
C ILE A 3 2.38 1.40 14.05
N ASN A 4 1.84 1.86 12.92
CA ASN A 4 0.60 2.63 12.90
C ASN A 4 -0.38 2.03 11.88
N TYR A 5 -1.60 1.78 12.33
CA TYR A 5 -2.69 1.30 11.47
C TYR A 5 -3.59 2.47 11.10
N HIS A 6 -3.99 2.53 9.84
CA HIS A 6 -4.88 3.56 9.34
C HIS A 6 -6.01 2.96 8.50
N LYS A 7 -7.13 3.66 8.50
CA LYS A 7 -8.29 3.30 7.69
C LYS A 7 -8.89 4.60 7.18
N SER A 8 -9.12 4.68 5.87
CA SER A 8 -9.68 5.87 5.25
C SER A 8 -10.64 5.48 4.14
N TYR A 9 -11.66 6.31 3.92
CA TYR A 9 -12.63 6.08 2.87
C TYR A 9 -12.03 6.48 1.52
N SER A 10 -12.17 5.61 0.51
CA SER A 10 -11.77 5.89 -0.85
C SER A 10 -12.97 6.27 -1.71
N ASN A 11 -12.92 7.47 -2.30
CA ASN A 11 -13.94 7.89 -3.25
C ASN A 11 -13.84 7.14 -4.57
N PHE A 12 -12.63 6.77 -4.98
CA PHE A 12 -12.44 6.01 -6.22
C PHE A 12 -12.94 4.58 -6.11
N LEU A 13 -12.83 3.97 -4.93
CA LEU A 13 -13.20 2.58 -4.70
C LEU A 13 -14.53 2.42 -3.96
N ASN A 14 -15.11 3.53 -3.47
CA ASN A 14 -16.37 3.56 -2.73
C ASN A 14 -16.40 2.59 -1.55
N ARG A 15 -15.28 2.57 -0.79
CA ARG A 15 -15.14 1.72 0.38
C ARG A 15 -14.04 2.24 1.29
N ASP A 16 -14.01 1.75 2.52
CA ASP A 16 -12.88 2.00 3.40
C ASP A 16 -11.69 1.16 2.96
N MET A 17 -10.54 1.80 2.88
CA MET A 17 -9.27 1.13 2.57
C MET A 17 -8.36 1.22 3.77
N GLU A 18 -7.63 0.16 4.01
CA GLU A 18 -6.77 0.03 5.17
C GLU A 18 -5.31 0.02 4.76
N PHE A 19 -4.45 0.58 5.60
CA PHE A 19 -3.01 0.50 5.39
C PHE A 19 -2.29 0.55 6.74
N LYS A 20 -1.05 0.10 6.74
CA LYS A 20 -0.23 0.03 7.95
C LYS A 20 1.14 0.58 7.65
N VAL A 21 1.67 1.39 8.56
CA VAL A 21 2.97 2.03 8.38
C VAL A 21 3.93 1.51 9.45
N PHE A 22 5.08 1.06 9.01
CA PHE A 22 6.14 0.56 9.88
C PHE A 22 7.33 1.51 9.82
N GLY A 23 7.69 2.09 10.96
CA GLY A 23 8.82 2.99 11.05
C GLY A 23 8.43 4.42 11.32
N HIS A 24 9.44 5.31 11.30
CA HIS A 24 9.25 6.72 11.69
C HIS A 24 9.99 7.72 10.81
N ALA A 25 10.93 7.26 9.97
CA ALA A 25 11.73 8.15 9.13
C ALA A 25 12.46 7.37 8.03
N GLY A 26 13.07 8.09 7.11
CA GLY A 26 13.89 7.54 6.06
C GLY A 26 13.20 7.49 4.70
N ILE A 27 13.73 6.68 3.80
CA ILE A 27 13.07 6.47 2.51
C ILE A 27 11.76 5.71 2.69
N VAL A 28 10.79 6.03 1.86
CA VAL A 28 9.46 5.39 1.93
C VAL A 28 9.39 4.29 0.89
N LEU A 29 9.01 3.10 1.35
CA LEU A 29 8.81 1.94 0.52
C LEU A 29 7.33 1.56 0.55
N LEU A 30 6.65 1.74 -0.57
CA LEU A 30 5.25 1.31 -0.72
C LEU A 30 5.24 -0.17 -1.09
N ALA A 31 4.70 -0.99 -0.20
CA ALA A 31 4.68 -2.43 -0.35
C ALA A 31 3.28 -2.90 -0.77
N PHE A 32 3.18 -3.41 -1.99
CA PHE A 32 1.94 -4.00 -2.48
C PHE A 32 1.87 -5.46 -2.02
N PRO A 33 0.70 -5.91 -1.53
CA PRO A 33 0.57 -7.31 -1.11
C PRO A 33 0.69 -8.27 -2.28
N SER A 34 0.93 -9.53 -2.00
CA SER A 34 0.93 -10.56 -3.03
C SER A 34 -0.48 -10.75 -3.60
N GLN A 35 -0.65 -11.60 -4.61
CA GLN A 35 -1.94 -11.83 -5.25
C GLN A 35 -3.01 -12.13 -4.21
N ASP A 36 -4.12 -11.37 -4.28
CA ASP A 36 -5.25 -11.43 -3.33
C ASP A 36 -4.87 -11.20 -1.87
N GLY A 37 -3.68 -10.62 -1.63
CA GLY A 37 -3.21 -10.30 -0.28
C GLY A 37 -3.83 -9.03 0.27
N ARG A 38 -3.60 -8.80 1.56
CA ARG A 38 -4.09 -7.65 2.29
C ARG A 38 -2.93 -6.83 2.85
N PHE A 39 -3.24 -5.69 3.44
CA PHE A 39 -2.25 -4.78 4.01
C PHE A 39 -1.35 -5.44 5.07
N TYR A 40 -1.76 -6.55 5.66
CA TYR A 40 -1.00 -7.28 6.68
C TYR A 40 -0.14 -8.41 6.10
N ASP A 41 -0.11 -8.59 4.79
CA ASP A 41 0.56 -9.71 4.14
C ASP A 41 2.06 -9.74 4.41
N TYR A 42 2.74 -8.60 4.28
CA TYR A 42 4.19 -8.51 4.53
C TYR A 42 4.52 -8.79 5.98
N GLU A 43 3.70 -8.33 6.91
CA GLU A 43 3.88 -8.61 8.33
C GLU A 43 3.72 -10.10 8.62
N ASN A 44 2.68 -10.72 8.08
CA ASN A 44 2.40 -12.14 8.30
C ASN A 44 3.47 -13.06 7.72
N ARG A 45 4.17 -12.63 6.67
CA ARG A 45 5.25 -13.38 6.04
C ARG A 45 6.62 -13.07 6.65
N ASN A 46 6.67 -12.31 7.72
CA ASN A 46 7.90 -11.88 8.40
C ASN A 46 8.83 -11.04 7.52
N LEU A 47 8.32 -10.43 6.45
CA LEU A 47 9.13 -9.58 5.58
C LEU A 47 9.50 -8.28 6.29
N ILE A 48 8.58 -7.74 7.09
CA ILE A 48 8.87 -6.56 7.91
C ILE A 48 9.92 -6.89 8.96
N GLN A 49 9.80 -8.05 9.59
CA GLN A 49 10.75 -8.51 10.61
C GLN A 49 12.17 -8.59 10.06
N SER A 50 12.31 -9.03 8.81
CA SER A 50 13.63 -9.23 8.20
C SER A 50 14.39 -7.92 7.97
N ILE A 51 13.70 -6.78 7.91
CA ILE A 51 14.32 -5.46 7.76
C ILE A 51 14.09 -4.56 8.96
N SER A 52 13.75 -5.16 10.11
CA SER A 52 13.42 -4.40 11.32
C SER A 52 14.56 -3.51 11.79
N TYR A 53 15.81 -3.93 11.61
CA TYR A 53 16.98 -3.13 12.00
C TYR A 53 16.99 -1.80 11.23
N GLN A 54 16.83 -1.86 9.91
CA GLN A 54 16.83 -0.66 9.07
C GLN A 54 15.64 0.27 9.39
N ILE A 55 14.49 -0.31 9.70
CA ILE A 55 13.32 0.47 10.11
C ILE A 55 13.57 1.17 11.45
N ASP A 56 14.11 0.45 12.42
CA ASP A 56 14.40 1.00 13.75
C ASP A 56 15.46 2.09 13.70
N GLN A 57 16.41 2.00 12.76
CA GLN A 57 17.45 3.01 12.56
C GLN A 57 16.94 4.26 11.86
N GLY A 58 15.68 4.29 11.41
CA GLY A 58 15.12 5.43 10.69
C GLY A 58 15.62 5.53 9.25
N LYS A 59 16.10 4.45 8.66
CA LYS A 59 16.60 4.43 7.28
C LYS A 59 15.52 4.15 6.26
N VAL A 60 14.47 3.44 6.67
CA VAL A 60 13.36 3.08 5.80
C VAL A 60 12.05 3.08 6.58
N MET A 61 11.00 3.49 5.91
CA MET A 61 9.64 3.44 6.42
C MET A 61 8.82 2.64 5.40
N VAL A 62 8.06 1.66 5.85
CA VAL A 62 7.30 0.78 4.96
C VAL A 62 5.82 1.08 5.10
N LEU A 63 5.19 1.39 3.95
CA LEU A 63 3.75 1.62 3.83
C LEU A 63 3.13 0.39 3.17
N CYS A 64 2.40 -0.40 3.95
CA CYS A 64 1.74 -1.60 3.46
C CYS A 64 0.28 -1.30 3.17
N CYS A 65 -0.11 -1.35 1.91
CA CYS A 65 -1.48 -1.04 1.48
C CYS A 65 -2.28 -2.29 1.15
N ASP A 66 -3.61 -2.12 1.10
CA ASP A 66 -4.52 -3.15 0.63
C ASP A 66 -4.49 -3.26 -0.89
N SER A 67 -5.02 -4.37 -1.40
CA SER A 67 -5.16 -4.66 -2.80
C SER A 67 -6.63 -4.96 -3.12
N ILE A 68 -6.98 -4.83 -4.40
CA ILE A 68 -8.29 -5.22 -4.92
C ILE A 68 -8.15 -6.27 -6.03
N ASP A 69 -7.11 -7.09 -5.96
CA ASP A 69 -6.84 -8.10 -7.00
C ASP A 69 -8.03 -9.00 -7.26
N GLY A 70 -8.80 -9.34 -6.23
CA GLY A 70 -10.02 -10.13 -6.38
C GLY A 70 -11.09 -9.47 -7.23
N GLU A 71 -11.02 -8.15 -7.44
CA GLU A 71 -11.97 -7.39 -8.26
C GLU A 71 -11.36 -6.94 -9.58
N SER A 72 -10.05 -7.10 -9.75
CA SER A 72 -9.34 -6.72 -11.00
C SER A 72 -8.67 -7.93 -11.64
N TRP A 73 -7.36 -8.10 -11.46
CA TRP A 73 -6.62 -9.12 -12.20
C TRP A 73 -6.98 -10.55 -11.84
N SER A 74 -7.39 -10.80 -10.59
CA SER A 74 -7.84 -12.14 -10.16
C SER A 74 -9.30 -12.42 -10.45
N ALA A 75 -10.05 -11.43 -10.94
CA ALA A 75 -11.48 -11.57 -11.22
C ALA A 75 -11.72 -12.07 -12.65
N GLU A 76 -11.32 -13.31 -12.93
CA GLU A 76 -11.44 -13.90 -14.27
C GLU A 76 -12.90 -14.01 -14.74
N TRP A 77 -13.87 -13.99 -13.82
CA TRP A 77 -15.29 -14.02 -14.10
C TRP A 77 -15.83 -12.68 -14.66
N LYS A 78 -15.04 -11.59 -14.53
CA LYS A 78 -15.40 -10.29 -15.09
C LYS A 78 -14.88 -10.15 -16.52
N ASN A 79 -15.53 -9.31 -17.32
CA ASN A 79 -14.99 -8.99 -18.64
C ASN A 79 -13.75 -8.10 -18.49
N ILE A 80 -12.98 -8.00 -19.58
CA ILE A 80 -11.70 -7.29 -19.55
C ILE A 80 -11.87 -5.80 -19.25
N HIS A 81 -12.95 -5.17 -19.73
CA HIS A 81 -13.22 -3.76 -19.48
C HIS A 81 -13.47 -3.48 -18.00
N ASP A 82 -14.24 -4.33 -17.32
CA ASP A 82 -14.52 -4.17 -15.89
C ASP A 82 -13.26 -4.39 -15.06
N ARG A 83 -12.42 -5.34 -15.47
CA ARG A 83 -11.14 -5.59 -14.78
C ARG A 83 -10.20 -4.40 -14.92
N ILE A 84 -10.10 -3.83 -16.11
CA ILE A 84 -9.26 -2.65 -16.34
C ILE A 84 -9.80 -1.45 -15.57
N SER A 85 -11.13 -1.24 -15.57
CA SER A 85 -11.75 -0.14 -14.83
C SER A 85 -11.48 -0.25 -13.33
N ALA A 86 -11.56 -1.46 -12.77
CA ALA A 86 -11.24 -1.68 -11.36
C ALA A 86 -9.77 -1.37 -11.06
N HIS A 87 -8.86 -1.79 -11.94
CA HIS A 87 -7.44 -1.50 -11.80
C HIS A 87 -7.14 0.00 -11.87
N GLU A 88 -7.78 0.70 -12.81
CA GLU A 88 -7.63 2.15 -12.92
C GLU A 88 -8.14 2.88 -11.68
N ALA A 89 -9.25 2.44 -11.10
CA ALA A 89 -9.77 3.00 -9.86
C ALA A 89 -8.78 2.79 -8.72
N TYR A 90 -8.18 1.62 -8.63
CA TYR A 90 -7.15 1.33 -7.62
C TYR A 90 -5.91 2.21 -7.81
N PHE A 91 -5.45 2.36 -9.06
CA PHE A 91 -4.33 3.22 -9.40
C PHE A 91 -4.61 4.66 -8.96
N ASN A 92 -5.81 5.18 -9.24
CA ASN A 92 -6.21 6.51 -8.82
C ASN A 92 -6.28 6.63 -7.30
N TYR A 93 -6.75 5.60 -6.61
CA TYR A 93 -6.75 5.56 -5.16
C TYR A 93 -5.32 5.73 -4.61
N ILE A 94 -4.37 4.96 -5.13
CA ILE A 94 -2.97 5.04 -4.68
C ILE A 94 -2.42 6.46 -4.89
N HIS A 95 -2.54 7.00 -6.09
CA HIS A 95 -1.89 8.26 -6.44
C HIS A 95 -2.63 9.49 -5.94
N GLN A 96 -3.94 9.47 -5.85
CA GLN A 96 -4.72 10.65 -5.53
C GLN A 96 -5.31 10.67 -4.13
N GLU A 97 -5.32 9.54 -3.45
CA GLU A 97 -5.86 9.42 -2.09
C GLU A 97 -4.84 8.91 -1.09
N LEU A 98 -4.27 7.72 -1.31
CA LEU A 98 -3.38 7.10 -0.33
C LEU A 98 -2.07 7.87 -0.13
N LEU A 99 -1.35 8.13 -1.21
CA LEU A 99 -0.04 8.79 -1.09
C LEU A 99 -0.14 10.23 -0.58
N PRO A 100 -1.09 11.05 -1.05
CA PRO A 100 -1.27 12.39 -0.45
C PRO A 100 -1.60 12.33 1.04
N LEU A 101 -2.49 11.41 1.45
CA LEU A 101 -2.83 11.23 2.85
C LEU A 101 -1.60 10.83 3.67
N PHE A 102 -0.84 9.86 3.18
CA PHE A 102 0.38 9.41 3.84
C PHE A 102 1.38 10.55 4.02
N ARG A 103 1.61 11.33 2.96
CA ARG A 103 2.54 12.45 3.02
C ARG A 103 2.11 13.50 4.03
N ASP A 104 0.82 13.78 4.12
CA ASP A 104 0.28 14.71 5.11
C ASP A 104 0.44 14.17 6.53
N LEU A 105 0.11 12.90 6.76
CA LEU A 105 0.19 12.29 8.09
C LEU A 105 1.61 12.22 8.62
N TYR A 106 2.59 11.99 7.73
CA TYR A 106 3.99 11.77 8.12
C TYR A 106 4.90 12.91 7.70
N HIS A 107 4.32 14.04 7.27
CA HIS A 107 5.03 15.31 7.00
C HIS A 107 6.07 15.21 5.87
N TYR A 108 5.76 14.45 4.82
CA TYR A 108 6.57 14.41 3.61
C TYR A 108 6.09 15.45 2.62
N GLN A 109 7.02 15.95 1.80
CA GLN A 109 6.70 16.90 0.73
C GLN A 109 5.94 16.19 -0.40
N ARG A 110 5.14 16.97 -1.14
CA ARG A 110 4.30 16.43 -2.22
C ARG A 110 5.08 15.70 -3.30
N ASP A 111 6.30 16.17 -3.58
CA ASP A 111 7.15 15.61 -4.64
C ASP A 111 8.20 14.64 -4.09
N SER A 112 8.12 14.28 -2.82
CA SER A 112 9.05 13.32 -2.24
C SER A 112 8.93 11.98 -2.95
N LYS A 113 10.09 11.33 -3.18
CA LYS A 113 10.13 10.04 -3.84
C LYS A 113 9.59 8.94 -2.94
N ILE A 114 8.82 8.05 -3.53
CA ILE A 114 8.33 6.84 -2.87
C ILE A 114 8.70 5.67 -3.75
N TYR A 115 9.45 4.72 -3.19
CA TYR A 115 9.83 3.51 -3.90
C TYR A 115 8.76 2.45 -3.72
N THR A 116 8.62 1.56 -4.69
CA THR A 116 7.60 0.51 -4.64
C THR A 116 8.25 -0.86 -4.63
N THR A 117 7.58 -1.80 -3.98
CA THR A 117 7.94 -3.21 -4.01
C THR A 117 6.67 -4.05 -3.97
N GLY A 118 6.76 -5.27 -4.46
CA GLY A 118 5.64 -6.19 -4.46
C GLY A 118 6.07 -7.60 -4.76
N CYS A 119 5.19 -8.54 -4.43
CA CYS A 119 5.36 -9.96 -4.74
C CYS A 119 4.23 -10.38 -5.66
N SER A 120 4.52 -11.26 -6.62
CA SER A 120 3.51 -11.74 -7.57
C SER A 120 2.89 -10.56 -8.32
N LEU A 121 1.60 -10.28 -8.18
CA LEU A 121 0.90 -9.17 -8.83
C LEU A 121 1.21 -7.80 -8.22
N GLY A 122 1.85 -7.79 -7.08
CA GLY A 122 2.26 -6.54 -6.43
C GLY A 122 3.37 -5.86 -7.20
#